data_119bc1af3029f80a45c180125e5471ae
#
_entry.id   119bc1af3029f80a45c180125e5471ae
#
_cell.length_a   1.000
_cell.length_b   1.000
_cell.length_c   1.000
_cell.angle_alpha   90.00
_cell.angle_beta   90.00
_cell.angle_gamma   90.00
#
_symmetry.space_group_name_H-M   'P 1'
#
loop_
_entity.id
_entity.type
_entity.pdbx_description
1 polymer ?
#
loop_
_entity_poly.entity_id
_entity_poly.type
_entity_poly.pdbx_seq_one_letter_code
_entity_poly.pdbx_strand_id
1 'polypeptide(L)'
;SRRQRQMCIRDRIPTVYACVRLLAESIAALPLHLYRMTDDNGNKEKARDHPLYKILYRQPNPEMTSFVFWETLMTHLLLWGNAYAQIVRDGKNTVLGLYPLLPENVEVDRDERGELYYIYHAYTDEVPGEQNKDIYFRRDEIFHVPGLGFNGLIGFSPIAMMKNSLGTSIAVDKYGSSFFKNGAQPSGVLEHPGVVKDPNRIRDSWEAAYGGAANAHRVAVLEEGMAYKPISLPPEDSQFLETKQFSVTEICRIFRVPPHLVADLSRATFSNIEYQSLNLS
;
A
#
# COMPACT_ATOMS: atom_id res chain seq x y z
N SER A 1 0.54 -14.32 11.40
CA SER A 1 0.99 -14.97 10.15
C SER A 1 1.53 -13.93 9.18
N ARG A 2 2.31 -14.32 8.16
CA ARG A 2 2.79 -13.41 7.09
C ARG A 2 1.62 -12.68 6.41
N ARG A 3 0.50 -13.36 6.17
CA ARG A 3 -0.75 -12.81 5.61
C ARG A 3 -1.27 -11.58 6.38
N GLN A 4 -1.38 -11.68 7.70
CA GLN A 4 -1.86 -10.56 8.51
C GLN A 4 -0.92 -9.35 8.48
N ARG A 5 0.40 -9.54 8.33
CA ARG A 5 1.35 -8.43 8.30
C ARG A 5 1.32 -7.65 6.99
N GLN A 6 1.20 -8.32 5.84
CA GLN A 6 1.15 -7.64 4.54
C GLN A 6 -0.18 -6.93 4.33
N MET A 7 -1.31 -7.56 4.70
CA MET A 7 -2.63 -6.91 4.71
C MET A 7 -2.66 -5.70 5.64
N CYS A 8 -2.06 -5.80 6.83
CA CYS A 8 -1.98 -4.70 7.79
C CYS A 8 -1.16 -3.48 7.32
N ILE A 9 -0.12 -3.66 6.50
CA ILE A 9 0.71 -2.55 6.00
C ILE A 9 -0.03 -1.80 4.89
N ARG A 10 -0.62 -2.53 3.95
CA ARG A 10 -1.40 -1.95 2.83
C ARG A 10 -2.56 -1.09 3.33
N ASP A 11 -3.28 -1.58 4.34
CA ASP A 11 -4.51 -0.94 4.82
C ASP A 11 -4.26 0.19 5.84
N ARG A 12 -3.02 0.32 6.34
CA ARG A 12 -2.68 1.29 7.40
C ARG A 12 -1.86 2.48 6.93
N ILE A 13 -1.30 2.44 5.74
CA ILE A 13 -0.48 3.55 5.22
C ILE A 13 -1.14 4.14 3.98
N PRO A 14 -1.90 5.24 4.15
CA PRO A 14 -2.66 5.86 3.05
C PRO A 14 -1.79 6.20 1.83
N THR A 15 -0.54 6.61 2.03
CA THR A 15 0.39 6.96 0.95
C THR A 15 0.75 5.75 0.07
N VAL A 16 0.94 4.56 0.66
CA VAL A 16 1.16 3.33 -0.12
C VAL A 16 -0.05 3.03 -0.99
N TYR A 17 -1.24 3.08 -0.40
CA TYR A 17 -2.49 2.87 -1.13
C TYR A 17 -2.64 3.87 -2.29
N ALA A 18 -2.39 5.16 -2.04
CA ALA A 18 -2.51 6.21 -3.04
C ALA A 18 -1.53 6.01 -4.22
N CYS A 19 -0.26 5.66 -3.94
CA CYS A 19 0.73 5.37 -4.98
C CYS A 19 0.35 4.13 -5.80
N VAL A 20 -0.02 3.04 -5.13
CA VAL A 20 -0.41 1.79 -5.80
C VAL A 20 -1.63 2.00 -6.67
N ARG A 21 -2.66 2.68 -6.14
CA ARG A 21 -3.89 2.99 -6.86
C ARG A 21 -3.61 3.82 -8.11
N LEU A 22 -2.86 4.91 -7.98
CA LEU A 22 -2.51 5.79 -9.09
C LEU A 22 -1.83 5.02 -10.22
N LEU A 23 -0.82 4.23 -9.90
CA LEU A 23 -0.06 3.47 -10.91
C LEU A 23 -0.90 2.36 -11.53
N ALA A 24 -1.68 1.63 -10.72
CA ALA A 24 -2.52 0.53 -11.21
C ALA A 24 -3.64 1.03 -12.12
N GLU A 25 -4.36 2.09 -11.74
CA GLU A 25 -5.40 2.70 -12.56
C GLU A 25 -4.82 3.31 -13.86
N SER A 26 -3.64 3.95 -13.78
CA SER A 26 -2.99 4.55 -14.95
C SER A 26 -2.62 3.51 -16.01
N ILE A 27 -2.07 2.36 -15.60
CA ILE A 27 -1.74 1.26 -16.52
C ILE A 27 -3.00 0.56 -17.01
N ALA A 28 -3.98 0.32 -16.13
CA ALA A 28 -5.23 -0.34 -16.50
C ALA A 28 -6.08 0.46 -17.49
N ALA A 29 -5.97 1.79 -17.48
CA ALA A 29 -6.65 2.67 -18.41
C ALA A 29 -6.07 2.60 -19.84
N LEU A 30 -4.83 2.10 -20.01
CA LEU A 30 -4.21 1.96 -21.33
C LEU A 30 -4.81 0.76 -22.09
N PRO A 31 -5.35 0.97 -23.30
CA PRO A 31 -5.94 -0.12 -24.05
C PRO A 31 -4.85 -1.03 -24.62
N LEU A 32 -4.86 -2.30 -24.24
CA LEU A 32 -3.95 -3.30 -24.78
C LEU A 32 -4.50 -3.85 -26.11
N HIS A 33 -3.87 -3.52 -27.23
CA HIS A 33 -4.23 -3.98 -28.54
C HIS A 33 -3.27 -5.04 -29.06
N LEU A 34 -3.82 -6.08 -29.68
CA LEU A 34 -3.05 -7.06 -30.43
C LEU A 34 -2.89 -6.58 -31.87
N TYR A 35 -1.66 -6.62 -32.40
CA TYR A 35 -1.34 -6.24 -33.76
C TYR A 35 -0.78 -7.41 -34.54
N ARG A 36 -1.11 -7.45 -35.85
CA ARG A 36 -0.54 -8.36 -36.84
C ARG A 36 0.40 -7.55 -37.74
N MET A 37 1.61 -8.04 -37.97
CA MET A 37 2.50 -7.49 -39.00
C MET A 37 1.91 -7.79 -40.39
N THR A 38 1.79 -6.78 -41.24
CA THR A 38 1.22 -6.92 -42.58
C THR A 38 2.28 -7.02 -43.65
N ASP A 39 3.50 -6.51 -43.37
CA ASP A 39 4.65 -6.59 -44.27
C ASP A 39 5.97 -6.57 -43.52
N ASP A 40 7.07 -6.81 -44.23
CA ASP A 40 8.43 -6.78 -43.68
C ASP A 40 8.92 -5.35 -43.36
N ASN A 41 8.22 -4.32 -43.77
CA ASN A 41 8.55 -2.91 -43.55
C ASN A 41 8.02 -2.38 -42.18
N GLY A 42 7.41 -3.26 -41.40
CA GLY A 42 6.95 -2.91 -40.05
C GLY A 42 5.54 -2.32 -39.99
N ASN A 43 4.81 -2.31 -41.08
CA ASN A 43 3.37 -1.97 -41.08
C ASN A 43 2.60 -2.97 -40.24
N LYS A 44 1.68 -2.49 -39.43
CA LYS A 44 0.90 -3.30 -38.49
C LYS A 44 -0.56 -2.89 -38.47
N GLU A 45 -1.44 -3.87 -38.38
CA GLU A 45 -2.89 -3.66 -38.22
C GLU A 45 -3.40 -4.32 -36.94
N LYS A 46 -4.51 -3.82 -36.39
CA LYS A 46 -5.14 -4.41 -35.21
C LYS A 46 -5.75 -5.75 -35.56
N ALA A 47 -5.25 -6.82 -34.94
CA ALA A 47 -5.73 -8.21 -35.17
C ALA A 47 -7.03 -8.48 -34.40
N ARG A 48 -8.13 -7.79 -34.75
CA ARG A 48 -9.42 -7.87 -34.05
C ARG A 48 -10.10 -9.23 -34.17
N ASP A 49 -9.77 -9.98 -35.21
CA ASP A 49 -10.24 -11.34 -35.53
C ASP A 49 -9.52 -12.41 -34.69
N HIS A 50 -8.39 -12.08 -34.08
CA HIS A 50 -7.62 -13.04 -33.27
C HIS A 50 -8.32 -13.33 -31.93
N PRO A 51 -8.46 -14.61 -31.49
CA PRO A 51 -9.13 -14.97 -30.22
C PRO A 51 -8.62 -14.21 -29.01
N LEU A 52 -7.30 -14.01 -28.90
CA LEU A 52 -6.67 -13.26 -27.82
C LEU A 52 -7.05 -11.77 -27.79
N TYR A 53 -7.49 -11.18 -28.92
CA TYR A 53 -7.86 -9.77 -28.94
C TYR A 53 -8.98 -9.46 -27.97
N LYS A 54 -10.03 -10.29 -27.94
CA LYS A 54 -11.16 -10.15 -27.02
C LYS A 54 -10.72 -10.30 -25.57
N ILE A 55 -9.87 -11.28 -25.28
CA ILE A 55 -9.37 -11.59 -23.94
C ILE A 55 -8.52 -10.43 -23.39
N LEU A 56 -7.57 -9.94 -24.18
CA LEU A 56 -6.66 -8.88 -23.72
C LEU A 56 -7.31 -7.50 -23.67
N TYR A 57 -8.17 -7.19 -24.64
CA TYR A 57 -8.74 -5.85 -24.82
C TYR A 57 -10.06 -5.63 -24.07
N ARG A 58 -10.93 -6.65 -23.98
CA ARG A 58 -12.28 -6.48 -23.43
C ARG A 58 -12.51 -7.22 -22.12
N GLN A 59 -12.32 -8.53 -22.14
CA GLN A 59 -12.78 -9.39 -21.06
C GLN A 59 -11.87 -10.61 -20.93
N PRO A 60 -10.89 -10.55 -20.03
CA PRO A 60 -9.96 -11.65 -19.79
C PRO A 60 -10.62 -12.93 -19.28
N ASN A 61 -11.72 -12.80 -18.52
CA ASN A 61 -12.53 -13.90 -18.00
C ASN A 61 -13.97 -13.42 -17.74
N PRO A 62 -14.93 -14.32 -17.46
CA PRO A 62 -16.32 -13.93 -17.21
C PRO A 62 -16.56 -13.04 -16.00
N GLU A 63 -15.62 -13.01 -15.03
CA GLU A 63 -15.80 -12.35 -13.73
C GLU A 63 -15.35 -10.89 -13.75
N MET A 64 -14.44 -10.50 -14.67
CA MET A 64 -13.85 -9.17 -14.66
C MET A 64 -13.62 -8.60 -16.06
N THR A 65 -13.64 -7.27 -16.13
CA THR A 65 -13.26 -6.53 -17.34
C THR A 65 -11.75 -6.48 -17.51
N SER A 66 -11.29 -6.09 -18.70
CA SER A 66 -9.86 -5.87 -18.96
C SER A 66 -9.25 -4.85 -18.00
N PHE A 67 -9.96 -3.75 -17.68
CA PHE A 67 -9.52 -2.74 -16.74
C PHE A 67 -9.24 -3.36 -15.35
N VAL A 68 -10.22 -4.06 -14.78
CA VAL A 68 -10.09 -4.67 -13.44
C VAL A 68 -8.98 -5.72 -13.42
N PHE A 69 -8.82 -6.48 -14.49
CA PHE A 69 -7.75 -7.49 -14.60
C PHE A 69 -6.36 -6.84 -14.56
N TRP A 70 -6.11 -5.83 -15.38
CA TRP A 70 -4.81 -5.16 -15.43
C TRP A 70 -4.52 -4.35 -14.17
N GLU A 71 -5.55 -3.73 -13.58
CA GLU A 71 -5.46 -3.07 -12.29
C GLU A 71 -5.05 -4.07 -11.19
N THR A 72 -5.67 -5.26 -11.16
CA THR A 72 -5.34 -6.33 -10.21
C THR A 72 -3.91 -6.81 -10.39
N LEU A 73 -3.49 -7.12 -11.63
CA LEU A 73 -2.12 -7.57 -11.88
C LEU A 73 -1.09 -6.50 -11.53
N MET A 74 -1.38 -5.23 -11.85
CA MET A 74 -0.49 -4.13 -11.49
C MET A 74 -0.40 -3.93 -9.97
N THR A 75 -1.52 -4.06 -9.27
CA THR A 75 -1.56 -4.05 -7.80
C THR A 75 -0.72 -5.19 -7.22
N HIS A 76 -0.84 -6.40 -7.76
CA HIS A 76 0.00 -7.53 -7.34
C HIS A 76 1.48 -7.24 -7.57
N LEU A 77 1.84 -6.73 -8.73
CA LEU A 77 3.22 -6.38 -9.07
C LEU A 77 3.81 -5.34 -8.11
N LEU A 78 3.06 -4.28 -7.79
CA LEU A 78 3.49 -3.20 -6.91
C LEU A 78 3.59 -3.60 -5.44
N LEU A 79 2.80 -4.56 -4.99
CA LEU A 79 2.81 -5.00 -3.59
C LEU A 79 3.74 -6.19 -3.34
N TRP A 80 3.71 -7.20 -4.21
CA TRP A 80 4.47 -8.44 -4.05
C TRP A 80 5.69 -8.57 -4.97
N GLY A 81 5.82 -7.64 -5.94
CA GLY A 81 6.91 -7.67 -6.92
C GLY A 81 6.72 -8.69 -8.05
N ASN A 82 5.61 -9.40 -8.05
CA ASN A 82 5.26 -10.38 -9.09
C ASN A 82 3.75 -10.35 -9.30
N ALA A 83 3.32 -10.57 -10.54
CA ALA A 83 1.92 -10.77 -10.87
C ALA A 83 1.75 -12.06 -11.66
N TYR A 84 0.76 -12.85 -11.31
CA TYR A 84 0.49 -14.15 -11.92
C TYR A 84 -0.96 -14.23 -12.36
N ALA A 85 -1.19 -14.86 -13.51
CA ALA A 85 -2.51 -15.28 -13.92
C ALA A 85 -2.46 -16.68 -14.56
N GLN A 86 -3.40 -17.53 -14.21
CA GLN A 86 -3.60 -18.82 -14.85
C GLN A 86 -4.12 -18.61 -16.27
N ILE A 87 -3.54 -19.30 -17.23
CA ILE A 87 -3.99 -19.34 -18.62
C ILE A 87 -4.86 -20.58 -18.79
N VAL A 88 -6.16 -20.38 -18.92
CA VAL A 88 -7.10 -21.47 -19.17
C VAL A 88 -7.24 -21.67 -20.68
N ARG A 89 -7.12 -22.91 -21.16
CA ARG A 89 -7.19 -23.30 -22.58
C ARG A 89 -8.26 -24.36 -22.81
N ASP A 90 -8.73 -24.43 -24.05
CA ASP A 90 -9.59 -25.53 -24.50
C ASP A 90 -8.76 -26.75 -24.95
N GLY A 91 -9.45 -27.83 -25.34
CA GLY A 91 -8.81 -29.03 -25.87
C GLY A 91 -8.06 -28.85 -27.20
N LYS A 92 -8.22 -27.68 -27.85
CA LYS A 92 -7.52 -27.29 -29.09
C LYS A 92 -6.37 -26.30 -28.80
N ASN A 93 -6.00 -26.12 -27.53
CA ASN A 93 -4.98 -25.20 -27.07
C ASN A 93 -5.29 -23.69 -27.26
N THR A 94 -6.56 -23.35 -27.51
CA THR A 94 -7.01 -21.97 -27.64
C THR A 94 -7.18 -21.38 -26.23
N VAL A 95 -6.67 -20.17 -25.99
CA VAL A 95 -6.85 -19.48 -24.69
C VAL A 95 -8.32 -19.08 -24.53
N LEU A 96 -8.94 -19.53 -23.47
CA LEU A 96 -10.33 -19.20 -23.09
C LEU A 96 -10.39 -18.05 -22.10
N GLY A 97 -9.39 -17.90 -21.25
CA GLY A 97 -9.36 -16.83 -20.26
C GLY A 97 -8.09 -16.77 -19.45
N LEU A 98 -7.95 -15.65 -18.71
CA LEU A 98 -6.87 -15.37 -17.80
C LEU A 98 -7.44 -15.10 -16.40
N TYR A 99 -6.98 -15.81 -15.38
CA TYR A 99 -7.47 -15.68 -14.01
C TYR A 99 -6.33 -15.27 -13.10
N PRO A 100 -6.38 -14.09 -12.46
CA PRO A 100 -5.32 -13.65 -11.54
C PRO A 100 -5.16 -14.62 -10.38
N LEU A 101 -3.91 -14.93 -10.05
CA LEU A 101 -3.54 -15.73 -8.88
C LEU A 101 -2.91 -14.81 -7.84
N LEU A 102 -3.26 -15.00 -6.56
CA LEU A 102 -2.71 -14.22 -5.47
C LEU A 102 -1.21 -14.55 -5.30
N PRO A 103 -0.29 -13.58 -5.43
CA PRO A 103 1.15 -13.87 -5.47
C PRO A 103 1.70 -14.49 -4.20
N GLU A 104 1.09 -14.24 -3.04
CA GLU A 104 1.51 -14.84 -1.77
C GLU A 104 1.29 -16.37 -1.71
N ASN A 105 0.43 -16.88 -2.61
CA ASN A 105 0.11 -18.29 -2.71
C ASN A 105 0.87 -18.99 -3.86
N VAL A 106 1.70 -18.25 -4.62
CA VAL A 106 2.46 -18.80 -5.74
C VAL A 106 3.93 -18.98 -5.34
N GLU A 107 4.42 -20.17 -5.46
CA GLU A 107 5.84 -20.51 -5.38
C GLU A 107 6.37 -20.84 -6.77
N VAL A 108 7.59 -20.42 -7.05
CA VAL A 108 8.25 -20.64 -8.34
C VAL A 108 9.47 -21.51 -8.10
N ASP A 109 9.53 -22.66 -8.75
CA ASP A 109 10.61 -23.63 -8.57
C ASP A 109 11.03 -24.26 -9.90
N ARG A 110 12.07 -25.09 -9.88
CA ARG A 110 12.59 -25.84 -11.01
C ARG A 110 12.57 -27.32 -10.71
N ASP A 111 12.21 -28.08 -11.73
CA ASP A 111 12.27 -29.54 -11.67
C ASP A 111 13.72 -30.08 -11.78
N GLU A 112 13.89 -31.39 -11.69
CA GLU A 112 15.19 -32.08 -11.80
C GLU A 112 15.88 -31.83 -13.16
N ARG A 113 15.14 -31.41 -14.17
CA ARG A 113 15.66 -31.09 -15.51
C ARG A 113 15.96 -29.59 -15.67
N GLY A 114 15.70 -28.78 -14.62
CA GLY A 114 15.87 -27.34 -14.62
C GLY A 114 14.72 -26.56 -15.26
N GLU A 115 13.62 -27.25 -15.64
CA GLU A 115 12.44 -26.58 -16.18
C GLU A 115 11.66 -25.86 -15.09
N LEU A 116 11.19 -24.64 -15.40
CA LEU A 116 10.44 -23.80 -14.48
C LEU A 116 9.01 -24.29 -14.35
N TYR A 117 8.53 -24.42 -13.12
CA TYR A 117 7.13 -24.68 -12.80
C TYR A 117 6.66 -23.80 -11.63
N TYR A 118 5.34 -23.77 -11.43
CA TYR A 118 4.70 -22.95 -10.40
C TYR A 118 3.85 -23.84 -9.51
N ILE A 119 3.89 -23.57 -8.22
CA ILE A 119 3.03 -24.23 -7.23
C ILE A 119 2.06 -23.18 -6.69
N TYR A 120 0.78 -23.43 -6.82
CA TYR A 120 -0.25 -22.61 -6.23
C TYR A 120 -0.84 -23.29 -5.01
N HIS A 121 -0.65 -22.70 -3.85
CA HIS A 121 -1.19 -23.15 -2.59
C HIS A 121 -2.63 -22.65 -2.44
N ALA A 122 -3.60 -23.49 -2.85
CA ALA A 122 -5.00 -23.16 -2.69
C ALA A 122 -5.42 -23.40 -1.23
N TYR A 123 -5.77 -22.30 -0.55
CA TYR A 123 -6.29 -22.36 0.82
C TYR A 123 -7.82 -22.40 0.78
N THR A 124 -8.40 -23.44 1.29
CA THR A 124 -9.85 -23.57 1.48
C THR A 124 -10.20 -23.17 2.91
N ASP A 125 -10.22 -21.87 3.19
CA ASP A 125 -10.65 -21.36 4.50
C ASP A 125 -12.18 -21.49 4.72
N GLU A 126 -12.93 -21.86 3.67
CA GLU A 126 -14.40 -21.84 3.67
C GLU A 126 -15.03 -23.15 4.14
N VAL A 127 -14.29 -24.26 4.15
CA VAL A 127 -14.81 -25.57 4.60
C VAL A 127 -13.90 -26.18 5.67
N PRO A 128 -14.38 -26.28 6.93
CA PRO A 128 -13.61 -26.93 8.00
C PRO A 128 -13.34 -28.39 7.66
N GLY A 129 -12.07 -28.74 7.46
CA GLY A 129 -11.61 -30.11 7.23
C GLY A 129 -11.12 -30.42 5.81
N GLU A 130 -11.21 -29.50 4.85
CA GLU A 130 -10.51 -29.65 3.58
C GLU A 130 -9.00 -29.29 3.74
N GLN A 131 -8.16 -30.19 3.24
CA GLN A 131 -6.71 -29.98 3.25
C GLN A 131 -6.33 -28.94 2.19
N ASN A 132 -5.37 -28.08 2.52
CA ASN A 132 -4.71 -27.22 1.53
C ASN A 132 -4.25 -28.06 0.34
N LYS A 133 -4.64 -27.68 -0.87
CA LYS A 133 -4.31 -28.38 -2.08
C LYS A 133 -3.26 -27.60 -2.86
N ASP A 134 -2.13 -28.23 -3.12
CA ASP A 134 -1.12 -27.69 -4.02
C ASP A 134 -1.48 -28.03 -5.46
N ILE A 135 -1.54 -27.00 -6.30
CA ILE A 135 -1.82 -27.11 -7.73
C ILE A 135 -0.53 -26.76 -8.47
N TYR A 136 -0.06 -27.70 -9.29
CA TYR A 136 1.17 -27.53 -10.06
C TYR A 136 0.83 -27.05 -11.47
N PHE A 137 1.49 -25.98 -11.90
CA PHE A 137 1.36 -25.40 -13.22
C PHE A 137 2.69 -25.44 -13.96
N ARG A 138 2.67 -25.77 -15.23
CA ARG A 138 3.81 -25.63 -16.13
C ARG A 138 3.97 -24.15 -16.51
N ARG A 139 5.13 -23.82 -17.05
CA ARG A 139 5.45 -22.46 -17.48
C ARG A 139 4.46 -21.88 -18.50
N ASP A 140 3.95 -22.71 -19.41
CA ASP A 140 2.99 -22.30 -20.45
C ASP A 140 1.55 -22.13 -19.96
N GLU A 141 1.26 -22.53 -18.73
CA GLU A 141 -0.04 -22.41 -18.07
C GLU A 141 -0.17 -21.16 -17.21
N ILE A 142 0.94 -20.44 -17.00
CA ILE A 142 0.98 -19.22 -16.16
C ILE A 142 1.45 -18.02 -16.99
N PHE A 143 0.68 -16.96 -16.95
CA PHE A 143 1.12 -15.64 -17.36
C PHE A 143 1.78 -14.98 -16.15
N HIS A 144 3.12 -14.89 -16.18
CA HIS A 144 3.92 -14.33 -15.10
C HIS A 144 4.56 -13.02 -15.55
N VAL A 145 4.34 -11.95 -14.78
CA VAL A 145 4.99 -10.65 -14.92
C VAL A 145 5.87 -10.42 -13.70
N PRO A 146 7.19 -10.62 -13.81
CA PRO A 146 8.12 -10.33 -12.73
C PRO A 146 8.42 -8.83 -12.68
N GLY A 147 8.55 -8.29 -11.48
CA GLY A 147 9.09 -6.96 -11.23
C GLY A 147 10.62 -6.94 -11.22
N LEU A 148 11.19 -5.90 -10.63
CA LEU A 148 12.63 -5.79 -10.44
C LEU A 148 13.14 -6.93 -9.53
N GLY A 149 14.10 -7.71 -10.00
CA GLY A 149 14.70 -8.83 -9.27
C GLY A 149 16.12 -9.10 -9.74
N PHE A 150 16.86 -9.97 -9.03
CA PHE A 150 18.24 -10.29 -9.40
C PHE A 150 18.37 -11.28 -10.57
N ASN A 151 17.45 -12.23 -10.67
CA ASN A 151 17.56 -13.34 -11.62
C ASN A 151 16.63 -13.20 -12.84
N GLY A 152 15.84 -12.12 -12.91
CA GLY A 152 14.86 -11.91 -13.98
C GLY A 152 13.67 -12.86 -13.95
N LEU A 153 13.58 -13.77 -12.96
CA LEU A 153 12.49 -14.73 -12.80
C LEU A 153 11.51 -14.31 -11.72
N ILE A 154 12.04 -13.82 -10.60
CA ILE A 154 11.25 -13.44 -9.43
C ILE A 154 11.61 -12.00 -9.07
N GLY A 155 10.61 -11.14 -9.02
CA GLY A 155 10.73 -9.76 -8.56
C GLY A 155 10.75 -9.65 -7.04
N PHE A 156 11.45 -8.65 -6.53
CA PHE A 156 11.41 -8.30 -5.11
C PHE A 156 10.09 -7.65 -4.75
N SER A 157 9.55 -7.99 -3.60
CA SER A 157 8.42 -7.25 -3.05
C SER A 157 8.85 -5.83 -2.68
N PRO A 158 8.29 -4.77 -3.31
CA PRO A 158 8.58 -3.40 -2.93
C PRO A 158 8.26 -3.12 -1.45
N ILE A 159 7.17 -3.71 -0.94
CA ILE A 159 6.79 -3.61 0.47
C ILE A 159 7.83 -4.23 1.40
N ALA A 160 8.43 -5.36 1.03
CA ALA A 160 9.49 -5.97 1.83
C ALA A 160 10.76 -5.11 1.84
N MET A 161 11.10 -4.48 0.71
CA MET A 161 12.23 -3.57 0.59
C MET A 161 12.04 -2.28 1.41
N MET A 162 10.80 -1.82 1.57
CA MET A 162 10.42 -0.64 2.36
C MET A 162 10.22 -0.93 3.85
N LYS A 163 10.49 -2.13 4.34
CA LYS A 163 10.10 -2.57 5.70
C LYS A 163 10.46 -1.57 6.80
N ASN A 164 11.64 -0.97 6.75
CA ASN A 164 12.10 -0.03 7.77
C ASN A 164 11.35 1.31 7.68
N SER A 165 11.20 1.89 6.49
CA SER A 165 10.47 3.14 6.25
C SER A 165 9.00 3.00 6.63
N LEU A 166 8.37 1.87 6.28
CA LEU A 166 6.99 1.57 6.69
C LEU A 166 6.86 1.38 8.19
N GLY A 167 7.85 0.75 8.84
CA GLY A 167 7.91 0.60 10.29
C GLY A 167 7.96 1.94 11.00
N THR A 168 8.78 2.86 10.51
CA THR A 168 8.86 4.24 11.02
C THR A 168 7.54 4.98 10.85
N SER A 169 6.91 4.92 9.65
CA SER A 169 5.61 5.55 9.41
C SER A 169 4.53 5.04 10.36
N ILE A 170 4.46 3.73 10.61
CA ILE A 170 3.51 3.14 11.55
C ILE A 170 3.79 3.59 12.99
N ALA A 171 5.07 3.69 13.39
CA ALA A 171 5.45 4.16 14.72
C ALA A 171 5.05 5.62 14.92
N VAL A 172 5.30 6.47 13.94
CA VAL A 172 4.90 7.89 13.93
C VAL A 172 3.37 8.03 14.02
N ASP A 173 2.60 7.28 13.24
CA ASP A 173 1.14 7.32 13.30
C ASP A 173 0.59 6.83 14.65
N LYS A 174 1.20 5.81 15.25
CA LYS A 174 0.84 5.35 16.61
C LYS A 174 1.13 6.39 17.66
N TYR A 175 2.31 7.03 17.59
CA TYR A 175 2.68 8.12 18.49
C TYR A 175 1.67 9.27 18.41
N GLY A 176 1.39 9.76 17.20
CA GLY A 176 0.40 10.81 16.98
C GLY A 176 -1.00 10.43 17.49
N SER A 177 -1.45 9.21 17.23
CA SER A 177 -2.75 8.72 17.72
C SER A 177 -2.81 8.69 19.25
N SER A 178 -1.74 8.26 19.91
CA SER A 178 -1.65 8.27 21.38
C SER A 178 -1.62 9.69 21.94
N PHE A 179 -0.85 10.58 21.30
CA PHE A 179 -0.74 11.98 21.68
C PHE A 179 -2.09 12.68 21.64
N PHE A 180 -2.81 12.56 20.51
CA PHE A 180 -4.14 13.16 20.37
C PHE A 180 -5.21 12.50 21.25
N LYS A 181 -5.16 11.18 21.45
CA LYS A 181 -6.07 10.46 22.33
C LYS A 181 -5.94 10.88 23.79
N ASN A 182 -4.71 11.17 24.23
CA ASN A 182 -4.43 11.66 25.58
C ASN A 182 -4.69 13.17 25.74
N GLY A 183 -5.37 13.81 24.77
CA GLY A 183 -5.83 15.18 24.83
C GLY A 183 -4.83 16.21 24.38
N ALA A 184 -3.70 15.83 23.77
CA ALA A 184 -2.63 16.73 23.31
C ALA A 184 -2.25 17.79 24.38
N GLN A 185 -2.46 17.44 25.67
CA GLN A 185 -2.23 18.40 26.74
C GLN A 185 -0.72 18.54 26.97
N PRO A 186 -0.23 19.77 27.03
CA PRO A 186 1.09 20.00 27.52
C PRO A 186 1.18 19.44 28.94
N SER A 187 2.12 18.52 29.15
CA SER A 187 2.42 18.05 30.48
C SER A 187 2.81 19.26 31.34
N GLY A 188 1.99 19.63 32.29
CA GLY A 188 2.23 20.73 33.19
C GLY A 188 2.42 20.22 34.61
N VAL A 189 3.06 21.01 35.45
CA VAL A 189 3.19 20.76 36.87
C VAL A 189 2.24 21.70 37.61
N LEU A 190 1.39 21.15 38.47
CA LEU A 190 0.65 21.91 39.46
C LEU A 190 1.55 22.06 40.71
N GLU A 191 2.05 23.25 40.95
CA GLU A 191 2.82 23.56 42.13
C GLU A 191 1.89 24.06 43.24
N HIS A 192 2.07 23.53 44.45
CA HIS A 192 1.36 23.99 45.65
C HIS A 192 2.36 24.44 46.70
N PRO A 193 2.18 25.60 47.35
CA PRO A 193 3.16 26.13 48.27
C PRO A 193 3.27 25.34 49.61
N GLY A 194 2.30 24.47 49.89
CA GLY A 194 2.29 23.62 51.08
C GLY A 194 2.32 22.13 50.76
N VAL A 195 2.19 21.29 51.79
CA VAL A 195 2.15 19.84 51.65
C VAL A 195 0.77 19.38 51.18
N VAL A 196 0.72 18.75 50.02
CA VAL A 196 -0.49 18.15 49.47
C VAL A 196 -0.70 16.79 50.13
N LYS A 197 -1.81 16.62 50.87
CA LYS A 197 -2.13 15.36 51.57
C LYS A 197 -2.54 14.24 50.61
N ASP A 198 -3.20 14.59 49.51
CA ASP A 198 -3.65 13.64 48.49
C ASP A 198 -3.41 14.18 47.06
N PRO A 199 -2.22 13.93 46.49
CA PRO A 199 -1.89 14.38 45.14
C PRO A 199 -2.77 13.74 44.06
N ASN A 200 -3.25 12.51 44.30
CA ASN A 200 -4.06 11.78 43.32
C ASN A 200 -5.43 12.45 43.17
N ARG A 201 -6.06 12.88 44.26
CA ARG A 201 -7.35 13.57 44.24
C ARG A 201 -7.27 14.87 43.44
N ILE A 202 -6.17 15.63 43.59
CA ILE A 202 -5.98 16.88 42.83
C ILE A 202 -5.80 16.56 41.35
N ARG A 203 -4.98 15.56 41.02
CA ARG A 203 -4.77 15.11 39.61
C ARG A 203 -6.08 14.68 38.99
N ASP A 204 -6.85 13.82 39.67
CA ASP A 204 -8.08 13.25 39.13
C ASP A 204 -9.16 14.33 38.97
N SER A 205 -9.24 15.29 39.91
CA SER A 205 -10.12 16.45 39.81
C SER A 205 -9.72 17.37 38.64
N TRP A 206 -8.43 17.57 38.42
CA TRP A 206 -7.90 18.36 37.33
C TRP A 206 -8.22 17.67 35.97
N GLU A 207 -7.97 16.38 35.88
CA GLU A 207 -8.25 15.59 34.66
C GLU A 207 -9.75 15.56 34.32
N ALA A 208 -10.60 15.43 35.32
CA ALA A 208 -12.06 15.49 35.15
C ALA A 208 -12.57 16.87 34.68
N ALA A 209 -11.97 17.94 35.20
CA ALA A 209 -12.40 19.31 34.87
C ALA A 209 -11.86 19.85 33.54
N TYR A 210 -10.61 19.46 33.20
CA TYR A 210 -9.87 20.05 32.07
C TYR A 210 -9.35 19.02 31.08
N GLY A 211 -9.46 17.72 31.35
CA GLY A 211 -9.05 16.64 30.45
C GLY A 211 -10.00 16.45 29.28
N GLY A 212 -9.46 16.02 28.14
CA GLY A 212 -10.20 15.66 26.94
C GLY A 212 -10.52 16.83 26.00
N ALA A 213 -10.75 16.50 24.71
CA ALA A 213 -10.99 17.48 23.64
C ALA A 213 -12.23 18.39 23.88
N ALA A 214 -13.22 17.90 24.62
CA ALA A 214 -14.43 18.65 24.93
C ALA A 214 -14.21 19.79 25.96
N ASN A 215 -13.13 19.73 26.72
CA ASN A 215 -12.78 20.71 27.74
C ASN A 215 -11.62 21.64 27.33
N ALA A 216 -11.15 21.52 26.10
CA ALA A 216 -10.15 22.42 25.53
C ALA A 216 -10.69 23.86 25.56
N HIS A 217 -9.91 24.82 26.02
CA HIS A 217 -10.23 26.25 26.16
C HIS A 217 -11.04 26.66 27.40
N ARG A 218 -11.24 25.80 28.41
CA ARG A 218 -11.80 26.23 29.69
C ARG A 218 -10.77 26.99 30.51
N VAL A 219 -11.20 28.05 31.16
CA VAL A 219 -10.39 28.82 32.11
C VAL A 219 -10.18 27.99 33.38
N ALA A 220 -8.95 27.74 33.75
CA ALA A 220 -8.61 27.07 34.99
C ALA A 220 -8.58 28.08 36.14
N VAL A 221 -9.27 27.77 37.23
CA VAL A 221 -9.20 28.52 38.49
C VAL A 221 -8.36 27.72 39.46
N LEU A 222 -7.27 28.30 39.93
CA LEU A 222 -6.34 27.68 40.86
C LEU A 222 -6.59 28.29 42.24
N GLU A 223 -6.82 27.43 43.26
CA GLU A 223 -7.06 27.82 44.64
C GLU A 223 -5.78 27.66 45.49
N GLU A 224 -5.80 28.22 46.67
CA GLU A 224 -4.74 28.05 47.72
C GLU A 224 -3.31 28.34 47.24
N GLY A 225 -3.13 29.28 46.34
CA GLY A 225 -1.82 29.66 45.83
C GLY A 225 -1.14 28.65 44.91
N MET A 226 -1.92 27.70 44.36
CA MET A 226 -1.40 26.80 43.35
C MET A 226 -1.00 27.56 42.08
N ALA A 227 0.06 27.14 41.46
CA ALA A 227 0.50 27.64 40.16
C ALA A 227 0.61 26.50 39.15
N TYR A 228 0.10 26.72 37.94
CA TYR A 228 0.31 25.80 36.81
C TYR A 228 1.52 26.27 36.02
N LYS A 229 2.51 25.43 35.94
CA LYS A 229 3.66 25.64 35.06
C LYS A 229 3.55 24.68 33.90
N PRO A 230 3.30 25.16 32.68
CA PRO A 230 3.40 24.29 31.51
C PRO A 230 4.87 23.83 31.42
N ILE A 231 5.06 22.53 31.35
CA ILE A 231 6.30 21.99 30.83
C ILE A 231 6.20 22.27 29.33
N SER A 232 7.02 23.23 28.85
CA SER A 232 7.06 23.57 27.45
C SER A 232 7.18 22.28 26.64
N LEU A 233 6.27 22.10 25.69
CA LEU A 233 6.37 20.99 24.74
C LEU A 233 7.79 20.98 24.17
N PRO A 234 8.48 19.85 24.22
CA PRO A 234 9.76 19.75 23.55
C PRO A 234 9.59 20.11 22.07
N PRO A 235 10.66 20.52 21.37
CA PRO A 235 10.63 20.76 19.91
C PRO A 235 10.20 19.53 19.07
N GLU A 236 9.83 18.46 19.72
CA GLU A 236 9.41 17.15 19.18
C GLU A 236 8.14 17.23 18.33
N ASP A 237 7.25 18.21 18.55
CA ASP A 237 6.02 18.32 17.78
C ASP A 237 6.27 18.83 16.35
N SER A 238 7.21 19.74 16.17
CA SER A 238 7.63 20.15 14.82
C SER A 238 8.39 19.02 14.13
N GLN A 239 9.24 18.29 14.85
CA GLN A 239 9.95 17.12 14.34
C GLN A 239 9.00 15.98 13.99
N PHE A 240 7.91 15.78 14.73
CA PHE A 240 6.88 14.80 14.41
C PHE A 240 6.24 15.09 13.04
N LEU A 241 5.81 16.33 12.79
CA LEU A 241 5.22 16.72 11.50
C LEU A 241 6.22 16.60 10.36
N GLU A 242 7.47 17.00 10.57
CA GLU A 242 8.53 16.84 9.58
C GLU A 242 8.82 15.38 9.27
N THR A 243 8.87 14.51 10.30
CA THR A 243 9.06 13.08 10.13
C THR A 243 7.90 12.44 9.36
N LYS A 244 6.66 12.87 9.63
CA LYS A 244 5.49 12.40 8.89
C LYS A 244 5.55 12.80 7.42
N GLN A 245 5.89 14.06 7.10
CA GLN A 245 6.09 14.53 5.73
C GLN A 245 7.23 13.82 5.02
N PHE A 246 8.34 13.59 5.72
CA PHE A 246 9.48 12.83 5.20
C PHE A 246 9.06 11.39 4.83
N SER A 247 8.27 10.74 5.69
CA SER A 247 7.75 9.38 5.43
C SER A 247 6.90 9.32 4.17
N VAL A 248 6.03 10.31 3.92
CA VAL A 248 5.24 10.41 2.68
C VAL A 248 6.15 10.51 1.46
N THR A 249 7.12 11.43 1.51
CA THR A 249 8.07 11.66 0.41
C THR A 249 8.92 10.41 0.13
N GLU A 250 9.32 9.68 1.16
CA GLU A 250 10.13 8.47 1.02
C GLU A 250 9.35 7.34 0.35
N ILE A 251 8.09 7.13 0.73
CA ILE A 251 7.20 6.16 0.09
C ILE A 251 6.98 6.53 -1.38
N CYS A 252 6.68 7.79 -1.68
CA CYS A 252 6.51 8.28 -3.04
C CYS A 252 7.76 8.05 -3.90
N ARG A 253 8.97 8.26 -3.34
CA ARG A 253 10.25 8.02 -4.01
C ARG A 253 10.43 6.55 -4.40
N ILE A 254 10.05 5.62 -3.54
CA ILE A 254 10.17 4.17 -3.81
C ILE A 254 9.26 3.75 -4.95
N PHE A 255 8.02 4.24 -4.98
CA PHE A 255 7.08 3.99 -6.07
C PHE A 255 7.37 4.88 -7.31
N ARG A 256 8.34 5.80 -7.22
CA ARG A 256 8.66 6.78 -8.28
C ARG A 256 7.46 7.65 -8.67
N VAL A 257 6.60 7.93 -7.71
CA VAL A 257 5.42 8.78 -7.86
C VAL A 257 5.75 10.16 -7.29
N PRO A 258 5.63 11.24 -8.07
CA PRO A 258 5.76 12.59 -7.53
C PRO A 258 4.72 12.87 -6.43
N PRO A 259 5.10 13.46 -5.28
CA PRO A 259 4.19 13.65 -4.13
C PRO A 259 2.90 14.41 -4.46
N HIS A 260 2.94 15.39 -5.38
CA HIS A 260 1.75 16.15 -5.78
C HIS A 260 0.67 15.29 -6.44
N LEU A 261 1.01 14.16 -7.07
CA LEU A 261 0.05 13.24 -7.68
C LEU A 261 -0.73 12.39 -6.67
N VAL A 262 -0.22 12.30 -5.44
CA VAL A 262 -0.94 11.70 -4.31
C VAL A 262 -1.50 12.77 -3.37
N ALA A 263 -1.72 13.99 -3.91
CA ALA A 263 -2.28 15.15 -3.21
C ALA A 263 -1.42 15.68 -2.04
N ASP A 264 -0.13 15.38 -2.02
CA ASP A 264 0.80 16.05 -1.10
C ASP A 264 1.34 17.31 -1.75
N LEU A 265 0.74 18.46 -1.42
CA LEU A 265 1.09 19.78 -1.91
C LEU A 265 1.99 20.57 -0.95
N SER A 266 2.53 19.94 0.08
CA SER A 266 3.27 20.62 1.15
C SER A 266 4.52 21.38 0.67
N ARG A 267 5.09 21.01 -0.47
CA ARG A 267 6.23 21.66 -1.14
C ARG A 267 5.95 22.13 -2.56
N ALA A 268 4.69 22.15 -2.95
CA ALA A 268 4.30 22.53 -4.30
C ALA A 268 4.14 24.05 -4.39
N THR A 269 4.84 24.68 -5.37
CA THR A 269 4.55 26.04 -5.83
C THR A 269 3.82 25.97 -7.15
N PHE A 270 2.96 26.95 -7.46
CA PHE A 270 2.17 26.96 -8.69
C PHE A 270 3.00 26.78 -9.97
N SER A 271 4.21 27.32 -10.02
CA SER A 271 5.12 27.17 -11.15
C SER A 271 5.76 25.78 -11.26
N ASN A 272 5.88 25.03 -10.18
CA ASN A 272 6.50 23.70 -10.20
C ASN A 272 5.51 22.58 -10.58
N ILE A 273 4.22 22.76 -10.35
CA ILE A 273 3.19 21.74 -10.64
C ILE A 273 3.07 21.51 -12.15
N GLU A 274 3.10 22.57 -12.95
CA GLU A 274 3.04 22.46 -14.42
C GLU A 274 4.23 21.71 -15.00
N TYR A 275 5.46 22.02 -14.54
CA TYR A 275 6.66 21.32 -14.99
C TYR A 275 6.76 19.86 -14.50
N GLN A 276 6.24 19.57 -13.32
CA GLN A 276 6.25 18.21 -12.75
C GLN A 276 5.25 17.28 -13.42
N SER A 277 4.12 17.80 -13.92
CA SER A 277 3.13 17.00 -14.66
C SER A 277 3.62 16.61 -16.07
N LEU A 278 4.51 17.38 -16.67
CA LEU A 278 5.11 17.06 -17.99
C LEU A 278 6.09 15.88 -17.95
N ASN A 279 6.60 15.50 -16.77
CA ASN A 279 7.53 14.38 -16.62
C ASN A 279 6.89 13.00 -16.56
N LEU A 280 5.55 12.92 -16.67
CA LEU A 280 4.77 11.67 -16.63
C LEU A 280 4.19 11.29 -18.00
N SER A 281 4.31 12.15 -18.99
CA SER A 281 3.98 11.88 -20.41
C SER A 281 5.22 11.37 -21.14
#